data_6f8b40e6ece7050fa6659d20c6236ebf
#
_entry.id   6f8b40e6ece7050fa6659d20c6236ebf
#
_cell.length_a   1.000
_cell.length_b   1.000
_cell.length_c   1.000
_cell.angle_alpha   90.00
_cell.angle_beta   90.00
_cell.angle_gamma   90.00
#
_symmetry.space_group_name_H-M   'P 1'
#
loop_
_entity.id
_entity.type
_entity.pdbx_description
1 polymer ?
#
loop_
_entity_poly.entity_id
_entity_poly.type
_entity_poly.pdbx_seq_one_letter_code
_entity_poly.pdbx_strand_id
1 'polypeptide(L)'
;MKRPRGLLPWMGFLLLLLEPAMALARAGGGQSYSGGGSGGSGGGGGDGGLIWLLIRLWFWLLFHHPVIGVPLTIVLIYAFVQYQKRHATAKGQSWDSAPPKEPPAPQASRDLDGLRTLDPEFSVVLFEDFAYALFARAHEARSSERDLEALSPYLSAASRSHLAQRRPVGAPVSNVVVGAMRVVALSIPPATNAAPGGPPPREVVTLEFEANMTVGLPVEKPGAEHTHYVEERWRLERDATVQSKPPEKALSFQCPNCGAPFGPEGGDRCQYCGQVVSGGRFDWSVESIDLIRMEERPPALTSDVQEVGTNWPTVFHPRLSARWAELVREDPGVTTEALNARLQLIYGELNAAWSRRDLGGARPYVSDGLFDYLQYWITAYEKQGLRNVLEGMRIVEWKTVKIVRDRHYDALTVRLWGSGRDYTVRQATGDVVTGDPKHDRFYSEYWTLIRGANVKGAPRADKNCPNCGAPLDVNMAGQCEHCGAKITSGEFDWVLSKIEQDDSYTG
;
A
#
# COMPACT_ATOMS: atom_id res chain seq x y z
N MET A 1 -54.96 -28.51 -27.39
CA MET A 1 -53.53 -28.14 -27.37
C MET A 1 -53.27 -27.35 -26.09
N LYS A 2 -52.72 -27.99 -25.03
CA LYS A 2 -52.36 -27.37 -23.74
C LYS A 2 -50.86 -27.02 -23.78
N ARG A 3 -50.52 -25.74 -23.60
CA ARG A 3 -49.11 -25.27 -23.46
C ARG A 3 -48.58 -25.70 -22.08
N PRO A 4 -47.35 -26.23 -21.99
CA PRO A 4 -46.72 -26.46 -20.69
C PRO A 4 -46.22 -25.12 -20.12
N ARG A 5 -46.74 -24.72 -18.97
CA ARG A 5 -46.20 -23.67 -18.09
C ARG A 5 -45.27 -24.35 -17.10
N GLY A 6 -44.00 -23.88 -17.00
CA GLY A 6 -43.25 -24.14 -15.78
C GLY A 6 -41.79 -24.55 -15.86
N LEU A 7 -40.95 -23.97 -16.74
CA LEU A 7 -39.50 -24.23 -16.73
C LEU A 7 -38.58 -22.97 -16.61
N LEU A 8 -39.19 -21.77 -16.56
CA LEU A 8 -38.41 -20.53 -16.47
C LEU A 8 -37.84 -20.18 -15.07
N PRO A 9 -38.41 -20.63 -13.91
CA PRO A 9 -37.81 -20.22 -12.62
C PRO A 9 -36.56 -21.01 -12.22
N TRP A 10 -36.26 -22.14 -12.84
CA TRP A 10 -35.12 -22.99 -12.44
C TRP A 10 -33.80 -22.63 -13.15
N MET A 11 -33.84 -21.94 -14.29
CA MET A 11 -32.64 -21.46 -14.96
C MET A 11 -32.04 -20.24 -14.27
N GLY A 12 -32.82 -19.45 -13.56
CA GLY A 12 -32.34 -18.32 -12.78
C GLY A 12 -31.56 -18.73 -11.51
N PHE A 13 -31.88 -19.91 -10.95
CA PHE A 13 -31.24 -20.40 -9.73
C PHE A 13 -29.88 -21.06 -9.98
N LEU A 14 -29.59 -21.52 -11.20
CA LEU A 14 -28.31 -22.13 -11.54
C LEU A 14 -27.22 -21.06 -11.87
N LEU A 15 -27.63 -19.85 -12.24
CA LEU A 15 -26.71 -18.72 -12.52
C LEU A 15 -26.29 -17.97 -11.26
N LEU A 16 -27.00 -18.17 -10.13
CA LEU A 16 -26.67 -17.55 -8.84
C LEU A 16 -25.61 -18.32 -8.03
N LEU A 17 -25.14 -19.48 -8.51
CA LEU A 17 -24.09 -20.27 -7.85
C LEU A 17 -22.70 -20.06 -8.43
N LEU A 18 -22.52 -19.13 -9.35
CA LEU A 18 -21.22 -18.72 -9.90
C LEU A 18 -20.83 -17.32 -9.39
N GLU A 19 -20.95 -17.09 -8.09
CA GLU A 19 -20.18 -15.99 -7.51
C GLU A 19 -18.70 -16.37 -7.50
N PRO A 20 -17.82 -15.56 -8.09
CA PRO A 20 -16.39 -15.80 -7.97
C PRO A 20 -16.03 -15.72 -6.49
N ALA A 21 -15.40 -16.77 -5.96
CA ALA A 21 -14.85 -16.77 -4.62
C ALA A 21 -13.84 -15.61 -4.53
N MET A 22 -14.20 -14.55 -3.80
CA MET A 22 -13.31 -13.43 -3.54
C MET A 22 -12.28 -13.84 -2.49
N ALA A 23 -11.07 -13.55 -2.75
CA ALA A 23 -9.89 -13.94 -1.99
C ALA A 23 -9.42 -12.80 -1.04
N LEU A 24 -8.64 -13.04 0.05
CA LEU A 24 -8.53 -12.13 1.21
C LEU A 24 -7.14 -12.12 1.89
N ALA A 25 -6.67 -11.01 2.48
CA ALA A 25 -5.27 -10.73 2.86
C ALA A 25 -4.98 -10.45 4.35
N ARG A 26 -3.72 -10.67 4.80
CA ARG A 26 -3.18 -10.34 6.15
C ARG A 26 -2.58 -8.92 6.22
N ALA A 27 -2.21 -8.44 7.43
CA ALA A 27 -1.49 -7.19 7.64
C ALA A 27 -0.11 -7.25 6.96
N GLY A 28 0.09 -6.43 5.93
CA GLY A 28 1.35 -6.34 5.20
C GLY A 28 1.58 -7.40 4.12
N GLY A 29 0.88 -8.53 4.11
CA GLY A 29 1.10 -9.64 3.18
C GLY A 29 -0.09 -9.99 2.31
N GLY A 30 0.15 -10.39 1.05
CA GLY A 30 -0.88 -10.84 0.12
C GLY A 30 -1.73 -9.73 -0.51
N GLN A 31 -1.36 -8.48 -0.29
CA GLN A 31 -1.95 -7.33 -0.95
C GLN A 31 -1.11 -7.02 -2.18
N SER A 32 -1.32 -7.78 -3.26
CA SER A 32 -0.66 -7.42 -4.50
C SER A 32 -1.33 -6.18 -5.06
N TYR A 33 -0.67 -5.03 -4.94
CA TYR A 33 -1.01 -3.82 -5.66
C TYR A 33 -0.83 -4.03 -7.16
N SER A 34 0.15 -4.85 -7.59
CA SER A 34 0.39 -5.26 -8.95
C SER A 34 -0.35 -6.56 -9.30
N GLY A 35 -1.67 -6.57 -9.22
CA GLY A 35 -2.48 -7.61 -9.83
C GLY A 35 -2.44 -7.45 -11.35
N GLY A 36 -1.40 -7.98 -12.00
CA GLY A 36 -1.24 -8.06 -13.43
C GLY A 36 -2.28 -8.95 -14.10
N GLY A 37 -3.49 -8.45 -14.24
CA GLY A 37 -4.45 -9.01 -15.17
C GLY A 37 -4.18 -8.44 -16.55
N SER A 38 -3.14 -8.88 -17.25
CA SER A 38 -3.07 -8.68 -18.68
C SER A 38 -4.11 -9.59 -19.30
N GLY A 39 -5.26 -9.03 -19.65
CA GLY A 39 -6.18 -9.63 -20.59
C GLY A 39 -5.50 -9.81 -21.94
N GLY A 40 -4.76 -10.90 -22.09
CA GLY A 40 -4.27 -11.37 -23.37
C GLY A 40 -5.45 -11.87 -24.16
N SER A 41 -5.96 -11.09 -25.10
CA SER A 41 -6.77 -11.58 -26.20
C SER A 41 -5.89 -12.44 -27.11
N GLY A 42 -5.68 -13.68 -26.71
CA GLY A 42 -5.09 -14.71 -27.54
C GLY A 42 -6.17 -15.31 -28.42
N GLY A 43 -6.25 -14.86 -29.66
CA GLY A 43 -6.97 -15.55 -30.70
C GLY A 43 -6.33 -16.91 -30.94
N GLY A 44 -6.94 -17.98 -30.42
CA GLY A 44 -6.68 -19.38 -30.73
C GLY A 44 -7.88 -19.93 -31.47
N GLY A 45 -7.82 -19.93 -32.79
CA GLY A 45 -8.76 -20.65 -33.60
C GLY A 45 -8.53 -22.16 -33.46
N GLY A 46 -9.62 -22.92 -33.27
CA GLY A 46 -9.63 -24.38 -33.36
C GLY A 46 -10.19 -25.04 -32.11
N ASP A 47 -11.42 -25.51 -32.16
CA ASP A 47 -12.17 -26.47 -31.35
C ASP A 47 -13.48 -25.99 -30.73
N GLY A 48 -13.87 -24.73 -30.89
CA GLY A 48 -15.20 -24.29 -30.46
C GLY A 48 -16.36 -25.04 -31.14
N GLY A 49 -16.17 -25.53 -32.35
CA GLY A 49 -17.16 -26.26 -33.10
C GLY A 49 -17.50 -27.62 -32.50
N LEU A 50 -16.50 -28.34 -32.00
CA LEU A 50 -16.67 -29.69 -31.46
C LEU A 50 -17.33 -29.63 -30.09
N ILE A 51 -16.95 -28.68 -29.25
CA ILE A 51 -17.56 -28.44 -27.94
C ILE A 51 -19.04 -28.03 -28.11
N TRP A 52 -19.33 -27.16 -29.06
CA TRP A 52 -20.70 -26.73 -29.35
C TRP A 52 -21.56 -27.89 -29.86
N LEU A 53 -21.01 -28.76 -30.68
CA LEU A 53 -21.68 -29.95 -31.20
C LEU A 53 -21.97 -30.97 -30.09
N LEU A 54 -21.05 -31.17 -29.14
CA LEU A 54 -21.24 -32.02 -27.97
C LEU A 54 -22.31 -31.47 -27.03
N ILE A 55 -22.34 -30.16 -26.79
CA ILE A 55 -23.38 -29.49 -25.98
C ILE A 55 -24.76 -29.66 -26.65
N ARG A 56 -24.84 -29.51 -27.97
CA ARG A 56 -26.08 -29.66 -28.73
C ARG A 56 -26.57 -31.12 -28.71
N LEU A 57 -25.66 -32.09 -28.81
CA LEU A 57 -25.96 -33.51 -28.71
C LEU A 57 -26.49 -33.89 -27.30
N TRP A 58 -25.87 -33.32 -26.25
CA TRP A 58 -26.26 -33.51 -24.88
C TRP A 58 -27.66 -32.93 -24.61
N PHE A 59 -27.98 -31.71 -25.07
CA PHE A 59 -29.31 -31.15 -25.00
C PHE A 59 -30.33 -31.97 -25.79
N TRP A 60 -29.95 -32.47 -26.98
CA TRP A 60 -30.84 -33.35 -27.76
C TRP A 60 -31.16 -34.66 -27.04
N LEU A 61 -30.15 -35.31 -26.44
CA LEU A 61 -30.34 -36.52 -25.62
C LEU A 61 -31.20 -36.24 -24.38
N LEU A 62 -31.05 -35.12 -23.73
CA LEU A 62 -31.79 -34.75 -22.53
C LEU A 62 -33.29 -34.57 -22.81
N PHE A 63 -33.64 -34.00 -23.97
CA PHE A 63 -35.03 -33.71 -24.31
C PHE A 63 -35.74 -34.77 -25.13
N HIS A 64 -35.02 -35.55 -25.95
CA HIS A 64 -35.62 -36.56 -26.81
C HIS A 64 -35.47 -37.98 -26.26
N HIS A 65 -34.45 -38.21 -25.43
CA HIS A 65 -34.21 -39.51 -24.77
C HIS A 65 -33.90 -39.33 -23.29
N PRO A 66 -34.88 -38.87 -22.46
CA PRO A 66 -34.64 -38.52 -21.06
C PRO A 66 -34.15 -39.71 -20.21
N VAL A 67 -34.49 -40.94 -20.58
CA VAL A 67 -34.00 -42.16 -19.90
C VAL A 67 -32.47 -42.32 -20.02
N ILE A 68 -31.83 -41.74 -21.04
CA ILE A 68 -30.39 -41.77 -21.25
C ILE A 68 -29.79 -40.42 -20.85
N GLY A 69 -30.46 -39.32 -21.22
CA GLY A 69 -29.95 -37.95 -21.00
C GLY A 69 -29.87 -37.57 -19.52
N VAL A 70 -30.86 -37.96 -18.71
CA VAL A 70 -30.88 -37.66 -17.26
C VAL A 70 -29.76 -38.38 -16.49
N PRO A 71 -29.59 -39.72 -16.62
CA PRO A 71 -28.47 -40.40 -15.99
C PRO A 71 -27.09 -39.87 -16.45
N LEU A 72 -26.93 -39.57 -17.75
CA LEU A 72 -25.69 -39.00 -18.30
C LEU A 72 -25.40 -37.62 -17.66
N THR A 73 -26.43 -36.80 -17.49
CA THR A 73 -26.28 -35.49 -16.82
C THR A 73 -25.86 -35.64 -15.35
N ILE A 74 -26.45 -36.61 -14.64
CA ILE A 74 -26.06 -36.91 -13.24
C ILE A 74 -24.62 -37.39 -13.18
N VAL A 75 -24.19 -38.25 -14.09
CA VAL A 75 -22.78 -38.70 -14.16
C VAL A 75 -21.83 -37.57 -14.51
N LEU A 76 -22.19 -36.67 -15.42
CA LEU A 76 -21.39 -35.51 -15.79
C LEU A 76 -21.28 -34.53 -14.62
N ILE A 77 -22.38 -34.25 -13.91
CA ILE A 77 -22.36 -33.41 -12.70
C ILE A 77 -21.53 -34.09 -11.60
N TYR A 78 -21.70 -35.39 -11.37
CA TYR A 78 -20.88 -36.12 -10.41
C TYR A 78 -19.38 -36.10 -10.78
N ALA A 79 -19.07 -36.38 -12.04
CA ALA A 79 -17.69 -36.30 -12.56
C ALA A 79 -17.11 -34.88 -12.43
N PHE A 80 -17.91 -33.86 -12.70
CA PHE A 80 -17.52 -32.45 -12.55
C PHE A 80 -17.29 -32.08 -11.08
N VAL A 81 -18.16 -32.51 -10.17
CA VAL A 81 -17.97 -32.30 -8.71
C VAL A 81 -16.76 -33.07 -8.20
N GLN A 82 -16.52 -34.29 -8.66
CA GLN A 82 -15.31 -35.06 -8.31
C GLN A 82 -14.05 -34.45 -8.94
N TYR A 83 -14.14 -33.96 -10.16
CA TYR A 83 -13.07 -33.19 -10.81
C TYR A 83 -12.78 -31.92 -10.02
N GLN A 84 -13.77 -31.15 -9.64
CA GLN A 84 -13.59 -29.99 -8.77
C GLN A 84 -13.01 -30.37 -7.40
N LYS A 85 -13.50 -31.42 -6.74
CA LYS A 85 -12.95 -31.90 -5.45
C LYS A 85 -11.48 -32.35 -5.57
N ARG A 86 -11.15 -33.08 -6.63
CA ARG A 86 -9.75 -33.52 -6.90
C ARG A 86 -8.82 -32.36 -7.29
N HIS A 87 -9.38 -31.33 -7.91
CA HIS A 87 -8.62 -30.12 -8.29
C HIS A 87 -8.70 -29.01 -7.24
N ALA A 88 -9.64 -29.04 -6.30
CA ALA A 88 -9.64 -28.13 -5.15
C ALA A 88 -8.49 -28.45 -4.16
N THR A 89 -8.07 -29.71 -4.08
CA THR A 89 -6.86 -30.10 -3.34
C THR A 89 -5.56 -29.86 -4.13
N ALA A 90 -5.65 -29.65 -5.45
CA ALA A 90 -4.49 -29.32 -6.31
C ALA A 90 -4.49 -27.84 -6.77
N LYS A 91 -5.51 -27.07 -6.48
CA LYS A 91 -5.63 -25.64 -6.83
C LYS A 91 -5.30 -24.71 -5.67
N GLY A 92 -4.13 -24.92 -5.04
CA GLY A 92 -3.31 -23.82 -4.58
C GLY A 92 -2.52 -23.20 -5.74
N GLN A 93 -2.96 -23.35 -7.00
CA GLN A 93 -2.31 -22.75 -8.14
C GLN A 93 -3.05 -21.49 -8.55
N SER A 94 -2.35 -20.38 -8.39
CA SER A 94 -2.61 -19.03 -8.86
C SER A 94 -3.40 -18.99 -10.17
N TRP A 95 -4.37 -18.09 -10.23
CA TRP A 95 -4.95 -17.59 -11.48
C TRP A 95 -3.94 -16.79 -12.31
N ASP A 96 -2.74 -16.63 -11.82
CA ASP A 96 -1.64 -15.98 -12.50
C ASP A 96 -0.81 -17.04 -13.24
N SER A 97 -1.13 -17.24 -14.52
CA SER A 97 -0.28 -17.95 -15.47
C SER A 97 0.84 -17.07 -16.00
N ALA A 98 1.07 -15.90 -15.38
CA ALA A 98 2.25 -15.11 -15.66
C ALA A 98 3.50 -15.86 -15.19
N PRO A 99 4.60 -15.82 -15.95
CA PRO A 99 5.86 -16.35 -15.47
C PRO A 99 6.25 -15.70 -14.16
N PRO A 100 6.95 -16.41 -13.24
CA PRO A 100 7.40 -15.83 -11.99
C PRO A 100 8.05 -14.48 -12.28
N LYS A 101 7.59 -13.41 -11.57
CA LYS A 101 8.24 -12.10 -11.70
C LYS A 101 9.71 -12.26 -11.36
N GLU A 102 10.57 -11.78 -12.24
CA GLU A 102 11.99 -11.67 -11.91
C GLU A 102 12.16 -10.72 -10.73
N PRO A 103 13.10 -11.01 -9.81
CA PRO A 103 13.38 -10.10 -8.73
C PRO A 103 13.71 -8.71 -9.29
N PRO A 104 13.17 -7.63 -8.71
CA PRO A 104 13.48 -6.28 -9.17
C PRO A 104 14.99 -6.06 -9.08
N ALA A 105 15.59 -5.57 -10.17
CA ALA A 105 17.01 -5.26 -10.18
C ALA A 105 17.31 -4.17 -9.13
N PRO A 106 18.32 -4.31 -8.27
CA PRO A 106 18.68 -3.30 -7.29
C PRO A 106 18.96 -1.96 -7.98
N GLN A 107 18.24 -0.92 -7.59
CA GLN A 107 18.31 0.37 -8.25
C GLN A 107 19.14 1.36 -7.41
N ALA A 108 20.41 1.05 -7.17
CA ALA A 108 21.34 1.85 -6.39
C ALA A 108 21.51 3.30 -6.89
N SER A 109 21.14 3.62 -8.12
CA SER A 109 21.26 4.96 -8.71
C SER A 109 20.15 5.95 -8.30
N ARG A 110 19.23 5.54 -7.43
CA ARG A 110 18.05 6.31 -7.05
C ARG A 110 17.97 6.57 -5.54
N ASP A 111 19.12 6.48 -4.88
CA ASP A 111 19.23 6.74 -3.45
C ASP A 111 19.09 8.25 -3.18
N LEU A 112 17.98 8.62 -2.55
CA LEU A 112 17.65 9.99 -2.16
C LEU A 112 18.69 10.62 -1.21
N ASP A 113 19.54 9.81 -0.58
CA ASP A 113 20.65 10.28 0.22
C ASP A 113 21.56 11.27 -0.54
N GLY A 114 21.61 11.16 -1.87
CA GLY A 114 22.36 12.08 -2.72
C GLY A 114 21.91 13.54 -2.61
N LEU A 115 20.63 13.80 -2.30
CA LEU A 115 20.10 15.16 -2.12
C LEU A 115 20.79 15.90 -0.96
N ARG A 116 21.28 15.18 0.05
CA ARG A 116 22.01 15.80 1.19
C ARG A 116 23.34 16.44 0.81
N THR A 117 23.82 16.23 -0.39
CA THR A 117 25.02 16.95 -0.90
C THR A 117 24.76 18.44 -1.09
N LEU A 118 23.52 18.83 -1.41
CA LEU A 118 23.09 20.22 -1.56
C LEU A 118 22.24 20.69 -0.39
N ASP A 119 21.50 19.80 0.23
CA ASP A 119 20.60 20.05 1.36
C ASP A 119 20.93 19.13 2.56
N PRO A 120 21.82 19.56 3.47
CA PRO A 120 22.18 18.77 4.66
C PRO A 120 21.01 18.49 5.61
N GLU A 121 19.92 19.30 5.53
CA GLU A 121 18.70 19.12 6.32
C GLU A 121 17.72 18.12 5.68
N PHE A 122 18.02 17.59 4.48
CA PHE A 122 17.15 16.66 3.80
C PHE A 122 17.01 15.34 4.57
N SER A 123 15.77 14.97 4.86
CA SER A 123 15.39 13.69 5.44
C SER A 123 14.57 12.86 4.45
N VAL A 124 15.04 11.64 4.19
CA VAL A 124 14.31 10.68 3.34
C VAL A 124 12.96 10.35 3.95
N VAL A 125 12.90 10.15 5.27
CA VAL A 125 11.66 9.84 6.00
C VAL A 125 10.64 10.97 5.84
N LEU A 126 11.04 12.21 6.09
CA LEU A 126 10.14 13.37 5.96
C LEU A 126 9.70 13.60 4.51
N PHE A 127 10.59 13.38 3.55
CA PHE A 127 10.26 13.51 2.13
C PHE A 127 9.25 12.45 1.68
N GLU A 128 9.42 11.19 2.11
CA GLU A 128 8.46 10.12 1.82
C GLU A 128 7.10 10.43 2.45
N ASP A 129 7.06 10.81 3.72
CA ASP A 129 5.81 11.19 4.41
C ASP A 129 5.12 12.38 3.72
N PHE A 130 5.89 13.40 3.31
CA PHE A 130 5.37 14.52 2.53
C PHE A 130 4.78 14.06 1.20
N ALA A 131 5.46 13.19 0.46
CA ALA A 131 5.01 12.70 -0.83
C ALA A 131 3.71 11.86 -0.70
N TYR A 132 3.63 10.99 0.30
CA TYR A 132 2.40 10.25 0.61
C TYR A 132 1.23 11.17 0.94
N ALA A 133 1.46 12.13 1.84
CA ALA A 133 0.43 13.07 2.26
C ALA A 133 -0.02 13.99 1.12
N LEU A 134 0.91 14.46 0.28
CA LEU A 134 0.59 15.27 -0.88
C LEU A 134 -0.24 14.48 -1.91
N PHE A 135 0.13 13.23 -2.18
CA PHE A 135 -0.61 12.35 -3.09
C PHE A 135 -2.06 12.19 -2.63
N ALA A 136 -2.27 11.84 -1.35
CA ALA A 136 -3.60 11.65 -0.81
C ALA A 136 -4.44 12.94 -0.89
N ARG A 137 -3.91 14.07 -0.41
CA ARG A 137 -4.59 15.37 -0.42
C ARG A 137 -4.92 15.86 -1.83
N ALA A 138 -4.01 15.68 -2.78
CA ALA A 138 -4.24 16.10 -4.16
C ALA A 138 -5.40 15.33 -4.81
N HIS A 139 -5.50 14.02 -4.54
CA HIS A 139 -6.62 13.22 -5.03
C HIS A 139 -7.93 13.55 -4.33
N GLU A 140 -7.93 13.78 -3.03
CA GLU A 140 -9.13 14.22 -2.28
C GLU A 140 -9.60 15.60 -2.76
N ALA A 141 -8.67 16.51 -3.04
CA ALA A 141 -8.97 17.86 -3.52
C ALA A 141 -9.49 17.92 -4.97
N ARG A 142 -9.30 16.87 -5.77
CA ARG A 142 -9.55 16.93 -7.24
C ARG A 142 -11.02 17.19 -7.63
N SER A 143 -11.97 16.97 -6.72
CA SER A 143 -13.39 17.25 -6.95
C SER A 143 -13.75 18.74 -6.86
N SER A 144 -12.85 19.56 -6.33
CA SER A 144 -13.05 20.99 -6.06
C SER A 144 -11.87 21.80 -6.60
N GLU A 145 -12.13 22.70 -7.56
CA GLU A 145 -11.11 23.60 -8.08
C GLU A 145 -10.50 24.46 -6.97
N ARG A 146 -11.33 24.91 -6.03
CA ARG A 146 -10.90 25.68 -4.86
C ARG A 146 -9.89 24.94 -3.99
N ASP A 147 -10.15 23.63 -3.74
CA ASP A 147 -9.28 22.84 -2.88
C ASP A 147 -7.96 22.50 -3.60
N LEU A 148 -8.00 22.26 -4.91
CA LEU A 148 -6.79 22.12 -5.72
C LEU A 148 -5.98 23.43 -5.76
N GLU A 149 -6.63 24.58 -5.83
CA GLU A 149 -5.94 25.88 -5.82
C GLU A 149 -5.24 26.14 -4.48
N ALA A 150 -5.80 25.66 -3.37
CA ALA A 150 -5.13 25.71 -2.06
C ALA A 150 -3.81 24.91 -2.01
N LEU A 151 -3.60 23.96 -2.94
CA LEU A 151 -2.37 23.19 -3.08
C LEU A 151 -1.41 23.78 -4.14
N SER A 152 -1.69 24.99 -4.68
CA SER A 152 -0.83 25.63 -5.69
C SER A 152 0.64 25.80 -5.30
N PRO A 153 1.04 25.91 -4.01
CA PRO A 153 2.46 25.89 -3.65
C PRO A 153 3.17 24.59 -3.98
N TYR A 154 2.43 23.47 -4.01
CA TYR A 154 2.94 22.10 -4.13
C TYR A 154 2.54 21.41 -5.44
N LEU A 155 1.61 21.96 -6.19
CA LEU A 155 1.12 21.46 -7.47
C LEU A 155 1.18 22.57 -8.53
N SER A 156 1.86 22.32 -9.64
CA SER A 156 1.84 23.24 -10.78
C SER A 156 0.42 23.40 -11.35
N ALA A 157 0.18 24.45 -12.11
CA ALA A 157 -1.11 24.65 -12.80
C ALA A 157 -1.45 23.48 -13.74
N ALA A 158 -0.44 22.90 -14.40
CA ALA A 158 -0.61 21.72 -15.26
C ALA A 158 -1.05 20.50 -14.45
N SER A 159 -0.42 20.24 -13.30
CA SER A 159 -0.75 19.12 -12.40
C SER A 159 -2.16 19.28 -11.82
N ARG A 160 -2.54 20.49 -11.37
CA ARG A 160 -3.91 20.77 -10.88
C ARG A 160 -4.96 20.54 -11.98
N SER A 161 -4.69 21.04 -13.20
CA SER A 161 -5.59 20.84 -14.35
C SER A 161 -5.72 19.35 -14.70
N HIS A 162 -4.62 18.59 -14.68
CA HIS A 162 -4.64 17.15 -14.93
C HIS A 162 -5.53 16.41 -13.90
N LEU A 163 -5.41 16.74 -12.62
CA LEU A 163 -6.22 16.14 -11.55
C LEU A 163 -7.71 16.53 -11.68
N ALA A 164 -8.02 17.80 -11.95
CA ALA A 164 -9.39 18.28 -12.11
C ALA A 164 -10.12 17.64 -13.29
N GLN A 165 -9.40 17.32 -14.38
CA GLN A 165 -9.94 16.69 -15.57
C GLN A 165 -10.04 15.17 -15.47
N ARG A 166 -9.55 14.57 -14.40
CA ARG A 166 -9.59 13.11 -14.23
C ARG A 166 -11.02 12.59 -14.11
N ARG A 167 -11.33 11.58 -14.89
CA ARG A 167 -12.68 10.98 -14.89
C ARG A 167 -12.89 10.04 -13.70
N PRO A 168 -14.10 9.97 -13.13
CA PRO A 168 -15.22 10.89 -13.39
C PRO A 168 -14.90 12.30 -12.88
N VAL A 169 -15.15 13.32 -13.71
CA VAL A 169 -14.86 14.72 -13.37
C VAL A 169 -15.77 15.18 -12.22
N GLY A 170 -15.21 15.86 -11.22
CA GLY A 170 -15.93 16.35 -10.05
C GLY A 170 -16.40 15.27 -9.07
N ALA A 171 -16.03 14.01 -9.29
CA ALA A 171 -16.35 12.95 -8.34
C ALA A 171 -15.55 13.11 -7.05
N PRO A 172 -16.19 13.02 -5.87
CA PRO A 172 -15.48 13.02 -4.59
C PRO A 172 -14.56 11.83 -4.49
N VAL A 173 -13.37 12.03 -3.93
CA VAL A 173 -12.39 11.00 -3.66
C VAL A 173 -12.13 10.95 -2.18
N SER A 174 -12.07 9.74 -1.64
CA SER A 174 -11.81 9.48 -0.23
C SER A 174 -11.00 8.20 -0.07
N ASN A 175 -10.55 7.92 1.14
CA ASN A 175 -9.81 6.70 1.46
C ASN A 175 -8.65 6.44 0.48
N VAL A 176 -7.85 7.46 0.22
CA VAL A 176 -6.66 7.35 -0.62
C VAL A 176 -5.55 6.67 0.18
N VAL A 177 -5.16 5.49 -0.26
CA VAL A 177 -4.17 4.66 0.43
C VAL A 177 -3.08 4.27 -0.54
N VAL A 178 -1.88 4.76 -0.29
CA VAL A 178 -0.69 4.43 -1.09
C VAL A 178 -0.11 3.12 -0.57
N GLY A 179 -0.03 2.13 -1.44
CA GLY A 179 0.53 0.81 -1.15
C GLY A 179 2.01 0.71 -1.44
N ALA A 180 2.45 1.38 -2.51
CA ALA A 180 3.87 1.44 -2.85
C ALA A 180 4.22 2.81 -3.43
N MET A 181 5.43 3.26 -3.13
CA MET A 181 6.04 4.43 -3.76
C MET A 181 7.49 4.06 -4.10
N ARG A 182 7.89 4.33 -5.34
CA ARG A 182 9.24 4.04 -5.84
C ARG A 182 9.87 5.29 -6.42
N VAL A 183 11.15 5.53 -6.14
CA VAL A 183 11.94 6.53 -6.84
C VAL A 183 12.37 5.95 -8.18
N VAL A 184 11.83 6.48 -9.28
CA VAL A 184 12.14 5.97 -10.63
C VAL A 184 13.17 6.80 -11.37
N ALA A 185 13.37 8.06 -10.97
CA ALA A 185 14.46 8.90 -11.45
C ALA A 185 14.87 9.94 -10.40
N LEU A 186 16.15 10.27 -10.38
CA LEU A 186 16.74 11.32 -9.53
C LEU A 186 17.73 12.13 -10.36
N SER A 187 17.61 13.45 -10.33
CA SER A 187 18.56 14.38 -10.95
C SER A 187 18.97 15.44 -9.94
N ILE A 188 20.24 15.48 -9.62
CA ILE A 188 20.84 16.44 -8.71
C ILE A 188 21.80 17.30 -9.54
N PRO A 189 21.61 18.63 -9.62
CA PRO A 189 22.51 19.49 -10.36
C PRO A 189 23.87 19.57 -9.68
N PRO A 190 24.97 19.72 -10.43
CA PRO A 190 26.28 19.95 -9.82
C PRO A 190 26.31 21.29 -9.08
N ALA A 191 26.96 21.33 -7.93
CA ALA A 191 27.01 22.48 -7.02
C ALA A 191 27.59 23.80 -7.67
N THR A 192 28.17 23.70 -8.86
CA THR A 192 28.91 24.80 -9.52
C THR A 192 28.16 25.51 -10.65
N ASN A 193 26.94 25.13 -10.99
CA ASN A 193 26.29 25.52 -12.26
C ASN A 193 25.18 26.58 -12.17
N ALA A 194 25.22 27.49 -11.22
CA ALA A 194 24.40 28.70 -11.35
C ALA A 194 25.08 29.68 -12.30
N ALA A 195 24.62 29.74 -13.56
CA ALA A 195 25.06 30.83 -14.47
C ALA A 195 24.65 32.16 -13.83
N PRO A 196 25.52 33.17 -13.79
CA PRO A 196 25.18 34.49 -13.25
C PRO A 196 23.94 35.05 -13.95
N GLY A 197 22.83 35.24 -13.21
CA GLY A 197 21.56 35.77 -13.74
C GLY A 197 20.66 34.75 -14.45
N GLY A 198 21.00 33.47 -14.47
CA GLY A 198 20.15 32.39 -14.98
C GLY A 198 19.13 31.91 -13.92
N PRO A 199 18.11 31.08 -14.32
CA PRO A 199 17.24 30.43 -13.37
C PRO A 199 18.06 29.51 -12.45
N PRO A 200 17.64 29.35 -11.17
CA PRO A 200 18.35 28.46 -10.26
C PRO A 200 18.29 27.01 -10.78
N PRO A 201 19.37 26.24 -10.57
CA PRO A 201 19.37 24.82 -10.90
C PRO A 201 18.29 24.08 -10.10
N ARG A 202 17.72 23.02 -10.69
CA ARG A 202 16.62 22.26 -10.11
C ARG A 202 17.07 20.88 -9.67
N GLU A 203 16.66 20.49 -8.47
CA GLU A 203 16.61 19.09 -8.06
C GLU A 203 15.32 18.49 -8.61
N VAL A 204 15.40 17.28 -9.16
CA VAL A 204 14.24 16.58 -9.74
C VAL A 204 14.17 15.18 -9.20
N VAL A 205 13.02 14.82 -8.64
CA VAL A 205 12.68 13.46 -8.20
C VAL A 205 11.46 13.00 -8.96
N THR A 206 11.52 11.82 -9.55
CA THR A 206 10.35 11.19 -10.16
C THR A 206 9.94 10.00 -9.32
N LEU A 207 8.71 10.03 -8.85
CA LEU A 207 8.10 9.00 -8.01
C LEU A 207 7.06 8.24 -8.82
N GLU A 208 6.96 6.95 -8.57
CA GLU A 208 5.87 6.10 -9.07
C GLU A 208 5.07 5.60 -7.88
N PHE A 209 3.76 5.87 -7.88
CA PHE A 209 2.83 5.50 -6.84
C PHE A 209 1.92 4.38 -7.31
N GLU A 210 1.68 3.42 -6.43
CA GLU A 210 0.58 2.47 -6.52
C GLU A 210 -0.38 2.72 -5.36
N ALA A 211 -1.65 2.98 -5.65
CA ALA A 211 -2.61 3.37 -4.63
C ALA A 211 -4.00 2.78 -4.87
N ASN A 212 -4.77 2.64 -3.80
CA ASN A 212 -6.20 2.45 -3.86
C ASN A 212 -6.91 3.72 -3.39
N MET A 213 -8.05 4.02 -3.99
CA MET A 213 -8.88 5.14 -3.58
C MET A 213 -10.36 4.84 -3.84
N THR A 214 -11.22 5.40 -3.00
CA THR A 214 -12.67 5.35 -3.20
C THR A 214 -13.11 6.56 -4.00
N VAL A 215 -13.75 6.33 -5.13
CA VAL A 215 -14.30 7.37 -6.00
C VAL A 215 -15.83 7.30 -5.93
N GLY A 216 -16.46 8.35 -5.44
CA GLY A 216 -17.90 8.49 -5.44
C GLY A 216 -18.42 8.75 -6.85
N LEU A 217 -19.69 8.49 -7.09
CA LEU A 217 -20.36 8.95 -8.30
C LEU A 217 -20.69 10.44 -8.16
N PRO A 218 -20.76 11.19 -9.29
CA PRO A 218 -21.28 12.55 -9.27
C PRO A 218 -22.66 12.60 -8.61
N VAL A 219 -23.01 13.75 -8.04
CA VAL A 219 -24.20 14.02 -7.19
C VAL A 219 -25.54 13.45 -7.71
N GLU A 220 -25.62 13.09 -8.98
CA GLU A 220 -26.82 12.53 -9.63
C GLU A 220 -27.17 11.10 -9.18
N LYS A 221 -26.26 10.37 -8.56
CA LYS A 221 -26.48 9.01 -8.02
C LYS A 221 -25.79 8.83 -6.66
N PRO A 222 -26.33 9.42 -5.59
CA PRO A 222 -25.76 9.25 -4.25
C PRO A 222 -25.83 7.77 -3.84
N GLY A 223 -24.71 7.25 -3.32
CA GLY A 223 -24.64 5.92 -2.68
C GLY A 223 -23.91 4.84 -3.44
N ALA A 224 -23.38 5.08 -4.65
CA ALA A 224 -22.45 4.15 -5.29
C ALA A 224 -21.02 4.67 -5.14
N GLU A 225 -20.22 3.98 -4.33
CA GLU A 225 -18.79 4.21 -4.20
C GLU A 225 -18.06 3.09 -4.93
N HIS A 226 -17.07 3.45 -5.72
CA HIS A 226 -16.25 2.50 -6.45
C HIS A 226 -14.79 2.61 -6.01
N THR A 227 -14.18 1.50 -5.66
CA THR A 227 -12.75 1.46 -5.37
C THR A 227 -11.97 1.34 -6.66
N HIS A 228 -10.98 2.20 -6.81
CA HIS A 228 -10.07 2.20 -7.95
C HIS A 228 -8.66 1.89 -7.46
N TYR A 229 -7.98 1.06 -8.22
CA TYR A 229 -6.53 0.91 -8.18
C TYR A 229 -5.92 1.87 -9.20
N VAL A 230 -4.86 2.58 -8.80
CA VAL A 230 -4.22 3.62 -9.61
C VAL A 230 -2.71 3.46 -9.56
N GLU A 231 -2.06 3.52 -10.71
CA GLU A 231 -0.62 3.68 -10.86
C GLU A 231 -0.33 5.03 -11.51
N GLU A 232 0.50 5.84 -10.88
CA GLU A 232 0.83 7.18 -11.37
C GLU A 232 2.32 7.47 -11.22
N ARG A 233 2.83 8.24 -12.16
CA ARG A 233 4.18 8.78 -12.09
C ARG A 233 4.10 10.29 -11.89
N TRP A 234 4.74 10.76 -10.80
CA TRP A 234 4.78 12.16 -10.41
C TRP A 234 6.21 12.68 -10.50
N ARG A 235 6.38 13.78 -11.21
CA ARG A 235 7.67 14.48 -11.32
C ARG A 235 7.66 15.70 -10.42
N LEU A 236 8.48 15.65 -9.37
CA LEU A 236 8.66 16.72 -8.40
C LEU A 236 9.93 17.50 -8.72
N GLU A 237 9.87 18.81 -8.56
CA GLU A 237 11.00 19.71 -8.69
C GLU A 237 11.13 20.61 -7.48
N ARG A 238 12.39 20.98 -7.17
CA ARG A 238 12.71 21.97 -6.15
C ARG A 238 13.90 22.79 -6.61
N ASP A 239 13.95 24.05 -6.23
CA ASP A 239 15.13 24.89 -6.38
C ASP A 239 16.27 24.31 -5.51
N ALA A 240 17.42 24.04 -6.11
CA ALA A 240 18.56 23.40 -5.43
C ALA A 240 19.20 24.25 -4.33
N THR A 241 18.79 25.52 -4.19
CA THR A 241 19.22 26.40 -3.09
C THR A 241 18.31 26.32 -1.87
N VAL A 242 17.18 25.62 -1.97
CA VAL A 242 16.21 25.47 -0.89
C VAL A 242 16.66 24.40 0.09
N GLN A 243 16.59 24.69 1.38
CA GLN A 243 16.83 23.72 2.44
C GLN A 243 15.53 23.12 2.94
N SER A 244 15.54 21.84 3.28
CA SER A 244 14.40 21.13 3.86
C SER A 244 13.99 21.72 5.20
N LYS A 245 12.71 21.59 5.52
CA LYS A 245 12.13 22.06 6.78
C LYS A 245 12.30 21.02 7.88
N PRO A 246 12.39 21.47 9.14
CA PRO A 246 12.40 20.55 10.28
C PRO A 246 11.07 19.80 10.41
N PRO A 247 11.03 18.66 11.14
CA PRO A 247 9.87 17.75 11.23
C PRO A 247 8.56 18.45 11.59
N GLU A 248 8.58 19.44 12.49
CA GLU A 248 7.41 20.16 12.99
C GLU A 248 6.71 21.00 11.89
N LYS A 249 7.40 21.24 10.77
CA LYS A 249 6.91 22.04 9.63
C LYS A 249 6.78 21.23 8.34
N ALA A 250 7.31 20.03 8.30
CA ALA A 250 7.40 19.25 7.06
C ALA A 250 6.04 18.82 6.49
N LEU A 251 5.06 18.52 7.35
CA LEU A 251 3.72 18.04 6.94
C LEU A 251 2.66 19.16 6.92
N SER A 252 3.05 20.41 7.14
CA SER A 252 2.11 21.54 7.07
C SER A 252 1.99 22.04 5.63
N PHE A 253 0.88 21.71 4.96
CA PHE A 253 0.56 22.24 3.62
C PHE A 253 0.07 23.69 3.70
N GLN A 254 0.88 24.53 4.32
CA GLN A 254 0.70 25.96 4.47
C GLN A 254 1.65 26.71 3.53
N CYS A 255 1.71 28.02 3.60
CA CYS A 255 2.68 28.77 2.82
C CYS A 255 4.12 28.28 3.10
N PRO A 256 4.85 27.73 2.12
CA PRO A 256 6.16 27.16 2.37
C PRO A 256 7.22 28.20 2.77
N ASN A 257 6.97 29.50 2.51
CA ASN A 257 7.89 30.57 2.92
C ASN A 257 7.63 31.06 4.35
N CYS A 258 6.36 31.40 4.72
CA CYS A 258 6.08 32.05 6.00
C CYS A 258 5.27 31.20 6.98
N GLY A 259 4.77 30.03 6.57
CA GLY A 259 3.96 29.13 7.42
C GLY A 259 2.52 29.60 7.66
N ALA A 260 2.07 30.68 7.04
CA ALA A 260 0.68 31.13 7.18
C ALA A 260 -0.27 30.22 6.39
N PRO A 261 -1.56 30.11 6.78
CA PRO A 261 -2.55 29.39 5.99
C PRO A 261 -2.55 29.88 4.53
N PHE A 262 -2.55 28.94 3.60
CA PHE A 262 -2.58 29.26 2.16
C PHE A 262 -4.00 29.05 1.64
N GLY A 263 -4.63 30.15 1.22
CA GLY A 263 -6.00 30.14 0.71
C GLY A 263 -6.05 30.18 -0.82
N PRO A 264 -7.15 29.72 -1.42
CA PRO A 264 -7.31 29.64 -2.88
C PRO A 264 -7.39 31.01 -3.58
N GLU A 265 -7.63 32.08 -2.83
CA GLU A 265 -7.83 33.43 -3.39
C GLU A 265 -6.51 34.10 -3.81
N GLY A 266 -5.37 33.58 -3.40
CA GLY A 266 -4.03 34.13 -3.68
C GLY A 266 -3.41 33.68 -4.99
N GLY A 267 -3.95 32.66 -5.66
CA GLY A 267 -3.29 31.99 -6.77
C GLY A 267 -1.92 31.47 -6.32
N ASP A 268 -0.88 31.76 -7.09
CA ASP A 268 0.49 31.33 -6.77
C ASP A 268 1.22 32.26 -5.74
N ARG A 269 0.53 33.32 -5.26
CA ARG A 269 1.10 34.32 -4.36
C ARG A 269 0.48 34.24 -2.96
N CYS A 270 1.30 34.12 -1.95
CA CYS A 270 0.85 34.15 -0.57
C CYS A 270 0.33 35.54 -0.19
N GLN A 271 -0.87 35.63 0.35
CA GLN A 271 -1.51 36.88 0.78
C GLN A 271 -0.81 37.51 2.01
N TYR A 272 -0.13 36.72 2.84
CA TYR A 272 0.52 37.16 4.06
C TYR A 272 1.94 37.68 3.81
N CYS A 273 2.77 36.95 3.05
CA CYS A 273 4.16 37.38 2.82
C CYS A 273 4.40 37.97 1.43
N GLY A 274 3.41 37.96 0.55
CA GLY A 274 3.52 38.53 -0.80
C GLY A 274 4.44 37.76 -1.78
N GLN A 275 5.02 36.62 -1.35
CA GLN A 275 5.91 35.84 -2.21
C GLN A 275 5.11 34.93 -3.15
N VAL A 276 5.66 34.73 -4.37
CA VAL A 276 5.21 33.69 -5.29
C VAL A 276 5.81 32.36 -4.78
N VAL A 277 4.96 31.46 -4.33
CA VAL A 277 5.37 30.25 -3.61
C VAL A 277 5.24 28.96 -4.42
N SER A 278 4.73 29.04 -5.64
CA SER A 278 4.63 27.93 -6.57
C SER A 278 5.97 27.60 -7.28
N GLY A 279 6.00 26.46 -7.97
CA GLY A 279 7.10 26.05 -8.85
C GLY A 279 8.38 25.72 -8.11
N GLY A 280 8.32 25.09 -6.95
CA GLY A 280 9.47 24.55 -6.24
C GLY A 280 10.45 25.59 -5.64
N ARG A 281 10.01 26.85 -5.47
CA ARG A 281 10.85 27.94 -4.99
C ARG A 281 11.17 27.90 -3.49
N PHE A 282 10.34 27.24 -2.70
CA PHE A 282 10.46 27.17 -1.25
C PHE A 282 10.24 25.76 -0.70
N ASP A 283 9.80 24.83 -1.55
CA ASP A 283 9.57 23.43 -1.24
C ASP A 283 9.41 22.63 -2.53
N TRP A 284 9.27 21.31 -2.43
CA TRP A 284 8.97 20.44 -3.55
C TRP A 284 7.62 20.79 -4.20
N SER A 285 7.60 20.84 -5.53
CA SER A 285 6.39 21.07 -6.34
C SER A 285 6.26 19.97 -7.40
N VAL A 286 5.05 19.45 -7.57
CA VAL A 286 4.73 18.48 -8.64
C VAL A 286 4.51 19.23 -9.95
N GLU A 287 5.41 19.01 -10.90
CA GLU A 287 5.38 19.66 -12.19
C GLU A 287 4.55 18.89 -13.23
N SER A 288 4.59 17.55 -13.16
CA SER A 288 3.76 16.72 -14.03
C SER A 288 3.27 15.46 -13.31
N ILE A 289 2.11 14.97 -13.76
CA ILE A 289 1.48 13.74 -13.34
C ILE A 289 1.13 12.93 -14.57
N ASP A 290 1.67 11.71 -14.67
CA ASP A 290 1.34 10.77 -15.73
C ASP A 290 0.54 9.61 -15.14
N LEU A 291 -0.68 9.40 -15.64
CA LEU A 291 -1.48 8.24 -15.31
C LEU A 291 -0.96 7.03 -16.09
N ILE A 292 -0.42 6.04 -15.38
CA ILE A 292 0.05 4.79 -16.00
C ILE A 292 -1.12 3.83 -16.12
N ARG A 293 -1.91 3.69 -15.05
CA ARG A 293 -3.02 2.73 -14.98
C ARG A 293 -4.10 3.21 -14.01
N MET A 294 -5.36 2.97 -14.35
CA MET A 294 -6.50 3.13 -13.46
C MET A 294 -7.52 2.05 -13.74
N GLU A 295 -7.87 1.27 -12.73
CA GLU A 295 -8.82 0.18 -12.84
C GLU A 295 -9.83 0.26 -11.70
N GLU A 296 -11.11 0.16 -12.05
CA GLU A 296 -12.14 -0.04 -11.05
C GLU A 296 -12.08 -1.48 -10.56
N ARG A 297 -11.67 -1.68 -9.33
CA ARG A 297 -11.68 -2.98 -8.68
C ARG A 297 -11.78 -2.83 -7.17
N PRO A 298 -12.54 -3.71 -6.50
CA PRO A 298 -12.52 -3.74 -5.05
C PRO A 298 -11.13 -4.14 -4.56
N PRO A 299 -10.74 -3.74 -3.34
CA PRO A 299 -9.50 -4.19 -2.73
C PRO A 299 -9.48 -5.72 -2.68
N ALA A 300 -8.42 -6.32 -3.23
CA ALA A 300 -8.25 -7.75 -3.19
C ALA A 300 -7.81 -8.17 -1.78
N LEU A 301 -8.74 -8.73 -1.01
CA LEU A 301 -8.51 -9.24 0.33
C LEU A 301 -8.23 -10.75 0.23
N THR A 302 -6.98 -11.22 0.07
CA THR A 302 -6.73 -12.64 -0.20
C THR A 302 -5.72 -13.29 0.72
N SER A 303 -6.10 -14.44 1.31
CA SER A 303 -5.18 -15.37 1.98
C SER A 303 -4.66 -16.48 1.04
N ASP A 304 -5.16 -16.57 -0.19
CA ASP A 304 -4.80 -17.62 -1.14
C ASP A 304 -3.80 -17.17 -2.21
N VAL A 305 -3.34 -15.91 -2.16
CA VAL A 305 -2.28 -15.44 -3.04
C VAL A 305 -0.99 -16.15 -2.68
N GLN A 306 -0.34 -16.73 -3.68
CA GLN A 306 0.98 -17.30 -3.51
C GLN A 306 1.95 -16.19 -3.08
N GLU A 307 2.74 -16.47 -2.05
CA GLU A 307 3.83 -15.58 -1.65
C GLU A 307 4.86 -15.49 -2.76
N VAL A 308 5.00 -14.28 -3.30
CA VAL A 308 5.99 -14.00 -4.35
C VAL A 308 7.24 -13.43 -3.69
N GLY A 309 8.39 -13.98 -4.04
CA GLY A 309 9.66 -13.42 -3.61
C GLY A 309 10.26 -14.00 -2.33
N THR A 310 9.53 -14.79 -1.53
CA THR A 310 10.06 -15.37 -0.28
C THR A 310 11.40 -16.13 -0.47
N ASN A 311 11.58 -16.75 -1.64
CA ASN A 311 12.80 -17.45 -2.01
C ASN A 311 13.78 -16.59 -2.85
N TRP A 312 13.48 -15.32 -3.09
CA TRP A 312 14.38 -14.44 -3.82
C TRP A 312 15.59 -14.08 -2.97
N PRO A 313 16.71 -13.73 -3.62
CA PRO A 313 17.86 -13.17 -2.90
C PRO A 313 17.45 -11.93 -2.11
N THR A 314 17.99 -11.79 -0.90
CA THR A 314 17.77 -10.58 -0.09
C THR A 314 18.47 -9.39 -0.77
N VAL A 315 17.74 -8.29 -0.93
CA VAL A 315 18.28 -7.04 -1.47
C VAL A 315 18.93 -6.26 -0.32
N PHE A 316 20.26 -6.12 -0.37
CA PHE A 316 21.03 -5.36 0.61
C PHE A 316 21.48 -4.01 0.04
N HIS A 317 21.34 -2.96 0.85
CA HIS A 317 21.86 -1.67 0.49
C HIS A 317 23.42 -1.70 0.48
N PRO A 318 24.09 -1.15 -0.54
CA PRO A 318 25.57 -1.24 -0.67
C PRO A 318 26.34 -0.67 0.52
N ARG A 319 25.80 0.35 1.20
CA ARG A 319 26.45 1.02 2.34
C ARG A 319 26.02 0.45 3.70
N LEU A 320 25.30 -0.67 3.74
CA LEU A 320 24.73 -1.23 4.98
C LEU A 320 25.80 -1.39 6.08
N SER A 321 26.92 -2.08 5.78
CA SER A 321 27.95 -2.36 6.79
C SER A 321 28.57 -1.08 7.38
N ALA A 322 28.80 -0.07 6.56
CA ALA A 322 29.33 1.21 7.01
C ALA A 322 28.32 1.96 7.89
N ARG A 323 27.04 1.99 7.48
CA ARG A 323 25.95 2.63 8.23
C ARG A 323 25.64 1.92 9.54
N TRP A 324 25.72 0.59 9.56
CA TRP A 324 25.59 -0.18 10.79
C TRP A 324 26.70 0.14 11.80
N ALA A 325 27.97 0.14 11.33
CA ALA A 325 29.11 0.49 12.17
C ALA A 325 29.02 1.93 12.72
N GLU A 326 28.53 2.87 11.90
CA GLU A 326 28.28 4.25 12.33
C GLU A 326 27.18 4.31 13.41
N LEU A 327 26.02 3.66 13.18
CA LEU A 327 24.92 3.62 14.14
C LEU A 327 25.36 3.07 15.50
N VAL A 328 26.00 1.89 15.52
CA VAL A 328 26.42 1.23 16.78
C VAL A 328 27.54 2.00 17.48
N ARG A 329 28.42 2.67 16.74
CA ARG A 329 29.44 3.54 17.34
C ARG A 329 28.82 4.73 18.08
N GLU A 330 27.76 5.32 17.53
CA GLU A 330 27.08 6.49 18.09
C GLU A 330 26.03 6.12 19.13
N ASP A 331 25.49 4.93 19.02
CA ASP A 331 24.52 4.35 19.95
C ASP A 331 24.80 2.85 20.23
N PRO A 332 25.73 2.56 21.15
CA PRO A 332 26.04 1.16 21.51
C PRO A 332 24.88 0.38 22.12
N GLY A 333 23.78 1.07 22.51
CA GLY A 333 22.56 0.43 23.00
C GLY A 333 21.79 -0.29 21.90
N VAL A 334 22.02 0.02 20.63
CA VAL A 334 21.40 -0.66 19.49
C VAL A 334 22.14 -1.96 19.20
N THR A 335 21.71 -3.04 19.83
CA THR A 335 22.25 -4.38 19.61
C THR A 335 21.26 -5.23 18.80
N THR A 336 21.75 -6.32 18.21
CA THR A 336 20.90 -7.27 17.47
C THR A 336 19.85 -7.89 18.41
N GLU A 337 20.21 -8.17 19.65
CA GLU A 337 19.32 -8.77 20.67
C GLU A 337 18.21 -7.79 21.06
N ALA A 338 18.54 -6.51 21.29
CA ALA A 338 17.57 -5.50 21.65
C ALA A 338 16.62 -5.18 20.47
N LEU A 339 17.14 -5.11 19.25
CA LEU A 339 16.32 -4.98 18.03
C LEU A 339 15.41 -6.20 17.84
N ASN A 340 15.92 -7.42 18.08
CA ASN A 340 15.09 -8.61 17.99
C ASN A 340 13.93 -8.57 19.01
N ALA A 341 14.19 -8.18 20.25
CA ALA A 341 13.14 -8.05 21.26
C ALA A 341 12.09 -7.01 20.86
N ARG A 342 12.51 -5.88 20.28
CA ARG A 342 11.61 -4.84 19.77
C ARG A 342 10.79 -5.32 18.58
N LEU A 343 11.41 -6.02 17.62
CA LEU A 343 10.72 -6.61 16.46
C LEU A 343 9.67 -7.64 16.89
N GLN A 344 10.00 -8.53 17.84
CA GLN A 344 9.07 -9.52 18.37
C GLN A 344 7.86 -8.85 19.04
N LEU A 345 8.09 -7.78 19.83
CA LEU A 345 7.00 -7.01 20.43
C LEU A 345 6.07 -6.40 19.37
N ILE A 346 6.63 -5.64 18.42
CA ILE A 346 5.85 -4.99 17.35
C ILE A 346 5.08 -6.03 16.55
N TYR A 347 5.74 -7.12 16.15
CA TYR A 347 5.16 -8.20 15.37
C TYR A 347 3.99 -8.87 16.10
N GLY A 348 4.16 -9.18 17.38
CA GLY A 348 3.13 -9.80 18.20
C GLY A 348 1.90 -8.90 18.38
N GLU A 349 2.12 -7.62 18.74
CA GLU A 349 1.04 -6.66 18.94
C GLU A 349 0.28 -6.37 17.64
N LEU A 350 0.99 -6.21 16.53
CA LEU A 350 0.38 -5.96 15.23
C LEU A 350 -0.50 -7.13 14.77
N ASN A 351 0.01 -8.37 14.80
CA ASN A 351 -0.75 -9.54 14.38
C ASN A 351 -1.97 -9.81 15.28
N ALA A 352 -1.82 -9.59 16.59
CA ALA A 352 -2.92 -9.72 17.54
C ALA A 352 -4.00 -8.65 17.31
N ALA A 353 -3.60 -7.40 17.11
CA ALA A 353 -4.50 -6.28 16.82
C ALA A 353 -5.25 -6.47 15.50
N TRP A 354 -4.53 -6.88 14.46
CA TRP A 354 -5.10 -7.21 13.16
C TRP A 354 -6.17 -8.31 13.25
N SER A 355 -5.86 -9.44 13.87
CA SER A 355 -6.80 -10.57 14.02
C SER A 355 -8.07 -10.18 14.78
N ARG A 356 -7.98 -9.21 15.72
CA ARG A 356 -9.14 -8.67 16.43
C ARG A 356 -9.90 -7.61 15.64
N ARG A 357 -9.30 -7.08 14.55
CA ARG A 357 -9.76 -5.89 13.82
C ARG A 357 -9.85 -4.65 14.72
N ASP A 358 -8.95 -4.57 15.69
CA ASP A 358 -8.82 -3.46 16.62
C ASP A 358 -7.34 -3.10 16.71
N LEU A 359 -6.95 -2.05 16.00
CA LEU A 359 -5.56 -1.60 15.92
C LEU A 359 -5.10 -0.81 17.16
N GLY A 360 -5.95 -0.59 18.16
CA GLY A 360 -5.59 0.15 19.36
C GLY A 360 -4.34 -0.41 20.04
N GLY A 361 -4.24 -1.75 20.16
CA GLY A 361 -3.06 -2.40 20.77
C GLY A 361 -1.77 -2.26 19.95
N ALA A 362 -1.86 -2.07 18.63
CA ALA A 362 -0.71 -1.85 17.76
C ALA A 362 -0.34 -0.36 17.61
N ARG A 363 -1.28 0.55 17.94
CA ARG A 363 -1.12 1.99 17.75
C ARG A 363 0.19 2.57 18.28
N PRO A 364 0.69 2.18 19.47
CA PRO A 364 1.94 2.69 20.01
C PRO A 364 3.19 2.35 19.21
N TYR A 365 3.12 1.33 18.36
CA TYR A 365 4.26 0.73 17.69
C TYR A 365 4.35 1.02 16.20
N VAL A 366 3.34 1.71 15.65
CA VAL A 366 3.26 2.04 14.23
C VAL A 366 3.19 3.55 14.01
N SER A 367 3.78 4.03 12.91
CA SER A 367 3.67 5.44 12.50
C SER A 367 2.23 5.79 12.11
N ASP A 368 1.93 7.08 12.03
CA ASP A 368 0.60 7.55 11.65
C ASP A 368 0.23 7.07 10.24
N GLY A 369 1.15 7.18 9.27
CA GLY A 369 0.89 6.75 7.90
C GLY A 369 0.64 5.24 7.78
N LEU A 370 1.41 4.42 8.48
CA LEU A 370 1.18 2.97 8.50
C LEU A 370 -0.12 2.61 9.22
N PHE A 371 -0.47 3.33 10.29
CA PHE A 371 -1.73 3.12 10.99
C PHE A 371 -2.93 3.38 10.07
N ASP A 372 -2.95 4.51 9.36
CA ASP A 372 -4.03 4.85 8.42
C ASP A 372 -4.14 3.82 7.29
N TYR A 373 -3.00 3.34 6.77
CA TYR A 373 -2.93 2.25 5.82
C TYR A 373 -3.59 0.96 6.34
N LEU A 374 -3.22 0.54 7.55
CA LEU A 374 -3.78 -0.67 8.17
C LEU A 374 -5.28 -0.53 8.47
N GLN A 375 -5.71 0.66 8.93
CA GLN A 375 -7.11 0.96 9.23
C GLN A 375 -8.01 0.88 7.99
N TYR A 376 -7.50 1.32 6.84
CA TYR A 376 -8.21 1.15 5.57
C TYR A 376 -8.56 -0.32 5.30
N TRP A 377 -7.59 -1.23 5.47
CA TRP A 377 -7.80 -2.66 5.24
C TRP A 377 -8.76 -3.28 6.26
N ILE A 378 -8.64 -2.92 7.53
CA ILE A 378 -9.61 -3.34 8.56
C ILE A 378 -11.03 -2.94 8.16
N THR A 379 -11.22 -1.69 7.73
CA THR A 379 -12.51 -1.19 7.25
C THR A 379 -13.00 -1.95 6.00
N ALA A 380 -12.11 -2.32 5.09
CA ALA A 380 -12.45 -3.13 3.92
C ALA A 380 -12.94 -4.53 4.30
N TYR A 381 -12.30 -5.17 5.29
CA TYR A 381 -12.78 -6.45 5.87
C TYR A 381 -14.16 -6.31 6.53
N GLU A 382 -14.36 -5.24 7.29
CA GLU A 382 -15.64 -4.97 7.97
C GLU A 382 -16.78 -4.76 6.99
N LYS A 383 -16.57 -3.95 5.95
CA LYS A 383 -17.55 -3.70 4.88
C LYS A 383 -17.98 -5.00 4.18
N GLN A 384 -17.12 -5.99 4.09
CA GLN A 384 -17.40 -7.28 3.46
C GLN A 384 -17.89 -8.34 4.47
N GLY A 385 -18.03 -8.02 5.74
CA GLY A 385 -18.44 -8.96 6.79
C GLY A 385 -17.44 -10.07 7.06
N LEU A 386 -16.14 -9.78 6.89
CA LEU A 386 -15.04 -10.73 6.93
C LEU A 386 -14.06 -10.40 8.05
N ARG A 387 -13.29 -11.37 8.46
CA ARG A 387 -12.19 -11.22 9.40
C ARG A 387 -11.03 -12.11 9.00
N ASN A 388 -9.87 -11.53 8.82
CA ASN A 388 -8.64 -12.30 8.68
C ASN A 388 -8.12 -12.69 10.06
N VAL A 389 -7.76 -13.95 10.23
CA VAL A 389 -7.31 -14.57 11.48
C VAL A 389 -5.87 -15.01 11.31
N LEU A 390 -5.02 -14.53 12.20
CA LEU A 390 -3.61 -14.85 12.26
C LEU A 390 -3.33 -15.59 13.56
N GLU A 391 -2.90 -16.86 13.49
CA GLU A 391 -2.66 -17.70 14.67
C GLU A 391 -1.27 -18.31 14.62
N GLY A 392 -0.63 -18.37 15.79
CA GLY A 392 0.71 -18.95 15.94
C GLY A 392 1.78 -18.22 15.14
N MET A 393 1.55 -16.93 14.85
CA MET A 393 2.46 -16.09 14.09
C MET A 393 3.77 -15.92 14.83
N ARG A 394 4.89 -16.14 14.13
CA ARG A 394 6.24 -16.01 14.68
C ARG A 394 7.23 -15.55 13.63
N ILE A 395 8.21 -14.78 14.04
CA ILE A 395 9.39 -14.46 13.22
C ILE A 395 10.30 -15.70 13.26
N VAL A 396 10.64 -16.23 12.09
CA VAL A 396 11.56 -17.37 11.92
C VAL A 396 13.00 -16.88 11.81
N GLU A 397 13.22 -15.85 11.00
CA GLU A 397 14.51 -15.23 10.74
C GLU A 397 14.29 -13.76 10.39
N TRP A 398 15.28 -12.91 10.61
CA TRP A 398 15.33 -11.57 10.09
C TRP A 398 16.76 -11.12 9.80
N LYS A 399 16.93 -10.18 8.88
CA LYS A 399 18.22 -9.59 8.51
C LYS A 399 18.06 -8.09 8.32
N THR A 400 18.97 -7.30 8.87
CA THR A 400 19.08 -5.88 8.51
C THR A 400 19.54 -5.76 7.06
N VAL A 401 18.85 -4.94 6.26
CA VAL A 401 19.11 -4.82 4.83
C VAL A 401 19.46 -3.40 4.41
N LYS A 402 18.95 -2.38 5.11
CA LYS A 402 19.21 -0.97 4.81
C LYS A 402 19.21 -0.14 6.08
N ILE A 403 20.07 0.86 6.14
CA ILE A 403 20.05 1.89 7.18
C ILE A 403 20.23 3.24 6.47
N VAL A 404 19.26 4.12 6.67
CA VAL A 404 19.32 5.52 6.29
C VAL A 404 19.45 6.34 7.56
N ARG A 405 20.40 7.27 7.57
CA ARG A 405 20.64 8.13 8.74
C ARG A 405 20.74 9.55 8.24
N ASP A 406 19.94 10.42 8.79
CA ASP A 406 19.97 11.84 8.52
C ASP A 406 19.99 12.65 9.83
N ARG A 407 19.82 13.95 9.75
CA ARG A 407 19.83 14.83 10.92
C ARG A 407 18.64 14.64 11.85
N HIS A 408 17.53 14.16 11.30
CA HIS A 408 16.25 14.07 11.99
C HIS A 408 15.89 12.65 12.38
N TYR A 409 16.22 11.67 11.52
CA TYR A 409 15.83 10.28 11.70
C TYR A 409 16.94 9.27 11.42
N ASP A 410 16.92 8.19 12.19
CA ASP A 410 17.50 6.90 11.84
C ASP A 410 16.35 6.01 11.30
N ALA A 411 16.48 5.48 10.09
CA ALA A 411 15.57 4.49 9.51
C ALA A 411 16.32 3.18 9.29
N LEU A 412 15.76 2.08 9.79
CA LEU A 412 16.35 0.75 9.73
C LEU A 412 15.36 -0.20 9.05
N THR A 413 15.75 -0.76 7.91
CA THR A 413 14.94 -1.76 7.22
C THR A 413 15.48 -3.15 7.47
N VAL A 414 14.59 -4.05 7.85
CA VAL A 414 14.87 -5.48 8.00
C VAL A 414 14.05 -6.27 7.00
N ARG A 415 14.61 -7.33 6.43
CA ARG A 415 13.81 -8.39 5.83
C ARG A 415 13.55 -9.42 6.90
N LEU A 416 12.29 -9.74 7.16
CA LEU A 416 11.87 -10.76 8.09
C LEU A 416 11.18 -11.91 7.36
N TRP A 417 11.39 -13.12 7.84
CA TRP A 417 10.64 -14.31 7.45
C TRP A 417 9.73 -14.70 8.59
N GLY A 418 8.45 -14.81 8.29
CA GLY A 418 7.41 -15.18 9.24
C GLY A 418 6.78 -16.51 8.90
N SER A 419 6.20 -17.13 9.91
CA SER A 419 5.39 -18.33 9.76
C SER A 419 4.22 -18.31 10.74
N GLY A 420 3.08 -18.85 10.32
CA GLY A 420 1.88 -18.96 11.12
C GLY A 420 0.67 -19.30 10.25
N ARG A 421 -0.46 -19.55 10.87
CA ARG A 421 -1.72 -19.82 10.17
C ARG A 421 -2.36 -18.50 9.80
N ASP A 422 -2.72 -18.38 8.53
CA ASP A 422 -3.35 -17.20 7.95
C ASP A 422 -4.57 -17.65 7.17
N TYR A 423 -5.74 -17.27 7.65
CA TYR A 423 -7.01 -17.60 7.02
C TYR A 423 -8.07 -16.55 7.29
N THR A 424 -9.06 -16.48 6.45
CA THR A 424 -10.16 -15.53 6.57
C THR A 424 -11.47 -16.25 6.81
N VAL A 425 -12.25 -15.71 7.74
CA VAL A 425 -13.55 -16.24 8.10
C VAL A 425 -14.65 -15.21 7.83
N ARG A 426 -15.84 -15.70 7.55
CA ARG A 426 -17.08 -14.91 7.55
C ARG A 426 -17.43 -14.58 9.01
N GLN A 427 -17.52 -13.32 9.34
CA GLN A 427 -17.76 -12.87 10.72
C GLN A 427 -19.05 -13.42 11.34
N ALA A 428 -20.11 -13.55 10.54
CA ALA A 428 -21.43 -13.96 11.03
C ALA A 428 -21.50 -15.47 11.36
N THR A 429 -20.77 -16.32 10.62
CA THR A 429 -20.89 -17.78 10.72
C THR A 429 -19.62 -18.47 11.22
N GLY A 430 -18.47 -17.81 11.15
CA GLY A 430 -17.18 -18.41 11.45
C GLY A 430 -16.65 -19.32 10.34
N ASP A 431 -17.33 -19.44 9.21
CA ASP A 431 -16.90 -20.26 8.09
C ASP A 431 -15.61 -19.73 7.49
N VAL A 432 -14.67 -20.62 7.22
CA VAL A 432 -13.44 -20.27 6.50
C VAL A 432 -13.78 -20.00 5.04
N VAL A 433 -13.46 -18.80 4.59
CA VAL A 433 -13.68 -18.34 3.22
C VAL A 433 -12.44 -18.61 2.35
N THR A 434 -11.25 -18.31 2.89
CA THR A 434 -9.96 -18.55 2.21
C THR A 434 -8.86 -18.78 3.23
N GLY A 435 -7.70 -19.28 2.78
CA GLY A 435 -6.56 -19.63 3.62
C GLY A 435 -6.69 -20.98 4.29
N ASP A 436 -5.69 -21.35 5.11
CA ASP A 436 -5.63 -22.66 5.76
C ASP A 436 -5.52 -22.52 7.29
N PRO A 437 -6.59 -22.93 8.04
CA PRO A 437 -6.57 -22.90 9.50
C PRO A 437 -5.73 -24.02 10.14
N LYS A 438 -5.18 -24.97 9.34
CA LYS A 438 -4.48 -26.16 9.84
C LYS A 438 -2.98 -26.11 9.60
N HIS A 439 -2.54 -25.46 8.52
CA HIS A 439 -1.15 -25.44 8.13
C HIS A 439 -0.57 -24.03 8.22
N ASP A 440 0.68 -23.95 8.68
CA ASP A 440 1.40 -22.69 8.71
C ASP A 440 1.78 -22.26 7.28
N ARG A 441 1.58 -20.99 7.00
CA ARG A 441 2.09 -20.30 5.82
C ARG A 441 3.45 -19.71 6.13
N PHE A 442 4.40 -19.84 5.22
CA PHE A 442 5.73 -19.22 5.30
C PHE A 442 5.80 -18.06 4.31
N TYR A 443 6.37 -16.92 4.75
CA TYR A 443 6.43 -15.70 3.96
C TYR A 443 7.60 -14.82 4.35
N SER A 444 7.90 -13.80 3.55
CA SER A 444 8.84 -12.73 3.91
C SER A 444 8.30 -11.35 3.58
N GLU A 445 8.80 -10.35 4.30
CA GLU A 445 8.45 -8.93 4.16
C GLU A 445 9.64 -8.06 4.54
N TYR A 446 9.67 -6.84 4.00
CA TYR A 446 10.61 -5.81 4.40
C TYR A 446 9.92 -4.81 5.32
N TRP A 447 10.42 -4.68 6.54
CA TRP A 447 9.88 -3.80 7.56
C TRP A 447 10.84 -2.65 7.81
N THR A 448 10.39 -1.41 7.62
CA THR A 448 11.18 -0.21 7.93
C THR A 448 10.71 0.38 9.25
N LEU A 449 11.64 0.47 10.20
CA LEU A 449 11.46 1.14 11.48
C LEU A 449 12.15 2.50 11.42
N ILE A 450 11.53 3.51 12.05
CA ILE A 450 12.09 4.85 12.19
C ILE A 450 12.27 5.21 13.66
N ARG A 451 13.31 6.04 13.93
CA ARG A 451 13.56 6.62 15.24
C ARG A 451 14.21 7.98 15.06
N GLY A 452 13.90 8.95 15.92
CA GLY A 452 14.56 10.25 15.92
C GLY A 452 16.08 10.11 16.12
N ALA A 453 16.87 10.82 15.33
CA ALA A 453 18.34 10.71 15.32
C ALA A 453 18.98 11.07 16.68
N ASN A 454 18.28 11.90 17.48
CA ASN A 454 18.72 12.30 18.81
C ASN A 454 18.35 11.31 19.92
N VAL A 455 17.53 10.30 19.59
CA VAL A 455 17.11 9.26 20.55
C VAL A 455 18.23 8.22 20.64
N LYS A 456 18.67 7.92 21.87
CA LYS A 456 19.74 6.96 22.12
C LYS A 456 19.31 5.93 23.14
N GLY A 457 19.97 4.80 23.14
CA GLY A 457 19.75 3.70 24.06
C GLY A 457 19.15 2.46 23.41
N ALA A 458 19.03 1.41 24.20
CA ALA A 458 18.51 0.13 23.74
C ALA A 458 17.03 0.26 23.31
N PRO A 459 16.64 -0.30 22.15
CA PRO A 459 15.24 -0.46 21.77
C PRO A 459 14.45 -1.14 22.91
N ARG A 460 13.29 -0.60 23.24
CA ARG A 460 12.46 -1.09 24.36
C ARG A 460 11.55 -2.22 23.93
N ALA A 461 11.37 -3.17 24.82
CA ALA A 461 10.43 -4.30 24.63
C ALA A 461 9.37 -4.37 25.74
N ASP A 462 9.26 -3.31 26.58
CA ASP A 462 8.22 -3.18 27.58
C ASP A 462 6.98 -2.42 27.03
N LYS A 463 5.88 -2.47 27.78
CA LYS A 463 4.61 -1.83 27.44
C LYS A 463 4.32 -0.61 28.31
N ASN A 464 5.35 0.14 28.67
CA ASN A 464 5.20 1.38 29.42
C ASN A 464 5.51 2.58 28.52
N CYS A 465 4.87 3.70 28.79
CA CYS A 465 5.15 4.95 28.10
C CYS A 465 6.61 5.36 28.29
N PRO A 466 7.38 5.55 27.22
CA PRO A 466 8.79 5.92 27.34
C PRO A 466 9.03 7.29 27.96
N ASN A 467 8.03 8.16 27.98
CA ASN A 467 8.11 9.49 28.57
C ASN A 467 7.73 9.53 30.06
N CYS A 468 6.57 8.95 30.43
CA CYS A 468 6.07 9.06 31.81
C CYS A 468 6.08 7.76 32.62
N GLY A 469 6.39 6.61 32.02
CA GLY A 469 6.43 5.30 32.68
C GLY A 469 5.07 4.66 32.98
N ALA A 470 3.95 5.33 32.73
CA ALA A 470 2.61 4.75 32.86
C ALA A 470 2.37 3.64 31.82
N PRO A 471 1.35 2.77 31.99
CA PRO A 471 0.94 1.85 30.94
C PRO A 471 0.81 2.57 29.59
N LEU A 472 1.21 1.91 28.51
CA LEU A 472 1.29 2.54 27.19
C LEU A 472 -0.08 2.54 26.51
N ASP A 473 -0.95 3.44 26.91
CA ASP A 473 -2.23 3.73 26.28
C ASP A 473 -2.08 4.95 25.39
N VAL A 474 -2.38 4.79 24.11
CA VAL A 474 -2.15 5.79 23.06
C VAL A 474 -3.47 6.04 22.32
N ASN A 475 -3.85 7.30 22.23
CA ASN A 475 -5.05 7.71 21.48
C ASN A 475 -4.84 7.60 19.95
N MET A 476 -5.89 7.82 19.18
CA MET A 476 -5.86 7.75 17.72
C MET A 476 -4.84 8.72 17.09
N ALA A 477 -4.59 9.87 17.73
CA ALA A 477 -3.57 10.82 17.28
C ALA A 477 -2.13 10.39 17.62
N GLY A 478 -1.93 9.20 18.21
CA GLY A 478 -0.60 8.68 18.56
C GLY A 478 0.01 9.32 19.82
N GLN A 479 -0.81 9.91 20.68
CA GLN A 479 -0.37 10.55 21.92
C GLN A 479 -0.69 9.66 23.13
N CYS A 480 0.25 9.57 24.06
CA CYS A 480 0.02 8.90 25.33
C CYS A 480 -1.15 9.56 26.09
N GLU A 481 -2.13 8.78 26.51
CA GLU A 481 -3.31 9.28 27.22
C GLU A 481 -2.99 9.85 28.61
N HIS A 482 -1.84 9.45 29.21
CA HIS A 482 -1.42 9.91 30.52
C HIS A 482 -0.62 11.23 30.49
N CYS A 483 0.25 11.44 29.48
CA CYS A 483 1.15 12.59 29.47
C CYS A 483 1.09 13.44 28.18
N GLY A 484 0.31 13.04 27.18
CA GLY A 484 0.17 13.76 25.92
C GLY A 484 1.37 13.68 24.97
N ALA A 485 2.44 12.98 25.34
CA ALA A 485 3.62 12.84 24.48
C ALA A 485 3.27 12.06 23.20
N LYS A 486 3.77 12.54 22.04
CA LYS A 486 3.59 11.88 20.73
C LYS A 486 4.51 10.67 20.63
N ILE A 487 3.95 9.48 20.77
CA ILE A 487 4.73 8.22 20.82
C ILE A 487 5.07 7.69 19.43
N THR A 488 4.20 7.92 18.47
CA THR A 488 4.22 7.28 17.14
C THR A 488 5.09 7.99 16.10
N SER A 489 5.77 9.08 16.49
CA SER A 489 6.68 9.84 15.63
C SER A 489 8.12 9.31 15.62
N GLY A 490 8.42 8.30 16.44
CA GLY A 490 9.79 7.84 16.64
C GLY A 490 10.62 8.69 17.61
N GLU A 491 10.05 9.71 18.26
CA GLU A 491 10.76 10.59 19.20
C GLU A 491 11.27 9.90 20.47
N PHE A 492 10.81 8.69 20.75
CA PHE A 492 11.19 7.98 21.98
C PHE A 492 11.79 6.61 21.74
N ASP A 493 11.42 5.93 20.64
CA ASP A 493 11.91 4.60 20.30
C ASP A 493 11.60 4.27 18.82
N TRP A 494 12.08 3.12 18.37
CA TRP A 494 11.79 2.59 17.06
C TRP A 494 10.30 2.28 16.88
N VAL A 495 9.67 2.87 15.88
CA VAL A 495 8.31 2.58 15.46
C VAL A 495 8.31 2.05 14.03
N LEU A 496 7.41 1.12 13.73
CA LEU A 496 7.26 0.57 12.39
C LEU A 496 6.57 1.60 11.49
N SER A 497 7.25 1.99 10.43
CA SER A 497 6.75 3.02 9.50
C SER A 497 6.26 2.44 8.18
N LYS A 498 6.84 1.31 7.73
CA LYS A 498 6.52 0.75 6.42
C LYS A 498 6.63 -0.78 6.43
N ILE A 499 5.72 -1.43 5.71
CA ILE A 499 5.76 -2.86 5.39
C ILE A 499 5.70 -2.98 3.88
N GLU A 500 6.72 -3.56 3.27
CA GLU A 500 6.83 -3.75 1.82
C GLU A 500 6.95 -5.24 1.50
N GLN A 501 6.33 -5.65 0.40
CA GLN A 501 6.44 -7.02 -0.10
C GLN A 501 7.74 -7.20 -0.88
N ASP A 502 8.18 -8.46 -1.04
CA ASP A 502 9.42 -8.77 -1.77
C ASP A 502 9.40 -8.26 -3.23
N ASP A 503 8.24 -8.20 -3.86
CA ASP A 503 8.09 -7.73 -5.25
C ASP A 503 7.99 -6.20 -5.38
N SER A 504 7.81 -5.51 -4.28
CA SER A 504 7.75 -4.04 -4.24
C SER A 504 9.02 -3.39 -3.67
N TYR A 505 9.79 -4.13 -2.86
CA TYR A 505 11.03 -3.61 -2.28
C TYR A 505 12.18 -3.59 -3.29
N THR A 506 12.78 -2.42 -3.49
CA THR A 506 13.86 -2.21 -4.48
C THR A 506 15.22 -1.85 -3.87
N GLY A 507 15.35 -1.76 -2.54
CA GLY A 507 16.59 -1.45 -1.83
C GLY A 507 16.78 -0.01 -1.35
#